data_bd60c5dbe8358c5e96168e99432e3369
#
_entry.id   bd60c5dbe8358c5e96168e99432e3369
#
_cell.length_a   1.000
_cell.length_b   1.000
_cell.length_c   1.000
_cell.angle_alpha   90.00
_cell.angle_beta   90.00
_cell.angle_gamma   90.00
#
_symmetry.space_group_name_H-M   'P 1'
#
loop_
_entity.id
_entity.type
_entity.pdbx_description
1 polymer ?
#
loop_
_entity_poly.entity_id
_entity_poly.type
_entity_poly.pdbx_seq_one_letter_code
_entity_poly.pdbx_strand_id
1 'polypeptide(L)'
;MAIGISPTVDFAFKLMLGSPEHSAVTIHFLNSVLVDQPKITHVEILNPFLGKDGEDDKLSVLDILATDEHGRLLNIEMQTSLPAGMSQRLAYYASSVYVGQLHEGNQYTELRPAISICVLTQAMFPRSSELHLDFRLRESSSGLILTDDLQIHLLQLNNLRVMAENVYHALAAERWAYFLQNADKLTPEDIRRLFPDEEIAEAAGVLEMISQTPEQLMLYNARLKFQRDEEARLQKAREDGIREGEARGEARGEARGEARGEVRGEARGQKLGRITLLQELLGIRPSTMAELAGYDETQLNDMTDQLQDQLRSRG
;
A
#
# COMPACT_ATOMS: atom_id res chain seq x y z
N MET A 1 34.77 7.87 -0.58
CA MET A 1 33.87 7.43 -1.68
C MET A 1 32.56 7.02 -1.03
N ALA A 2 31.43 7.22 -1.70
CA ALA A 2 30.15 6.75 -1.16
C ALA A 2 30.09 5.21 -1.10
N ILE A 3 29.29 4.68 -0.17
CA ILE A 3 29.15 3.21 0.03
C ILE A 3 28.65 2.51 -1.24
N GLY A 4 27.68 3.12 -1.96
CA GLY A 4 27.21 2.66 -3.27
C GLY A 4 26.28 1.43 -3.21
N ILE A 5 26.00 0.90 -2.02
CA ILE A 5 25.12 -0.26 -1.78
C ILE A 5 23.87 0.24 -1.05
N SER A 6 22.69 0.03 -1.65
CA SER A 6 21.43 0.35 -1.00
C SER A 6 21.02 -0.75 -0.02
N PRO A 7 20.77 -0.41 1.25
CA PRO A 7 20.30 -1.38 2.23
C PRO A 7 18.85 -1.84 2.00
N THR A 8 18.10 -1.19 1.09
CA THR A 8 16.73 -1.59 0.74
C THR A 8 16.68 -2.72 -0.30
N VAL A 9 17.81 -3.15 -0.82
CA VAL A 9 17.91 -4.35 -1.65
C VAL A 9 17.91 -5.58 -0.73
N ASP A 10 17.01 -6.52 -0.99
CA ASP A 10 16.75 -7.72 -0.19
C ASP A 10 18.05 -8.41 0.30
N PHE A 11 19.02 -8.63 -0.58
CA PHE A 11 20.30 -9.24 -0.24
C PHE A 11 21.07 -8.44 0.82
N ALA A 12 21.17 -7.12 0.65
CA ALA A 12 21.89 -6.25 1.57
C ALA A 12 21.17 -6.14 2.92
N PHE A 13 19.84 -6.04 2.89
CA PHE A 13 19.01 -6.01 4.08
C PHE A 13 19.14 -7.26 4.93
N LYS A 14 19.04 -8.45 4.30
CA LYS A 14 19.19 -9.73 4.98
C LYS A 14 20.60 -9.94 5.55
N LEU A 15 21.63 -9.53 4.82
CA LEU A 15 23.00 -9.65 5.31
C LEU A 15 23.25 -8.73 6.50
N MET A 16 22.69 -7.51 6.47
CA MET A 16 22.87 -6.49 7.50
C MET A 16 22.11 -6.82 8.81
N LEU A 17 20.84 -7.24 8.70
CA LEU A 17 19.96 -7.46 9.85
C LEU A 17 19.68 -8.92 10.16
N GLY A 18 19.96 -9.85 9.25
CA GLY A 18 19.69 -11.29 9.41
C GLY A 18 20.93 -12.14 9.57
N SER A 19 22.11 -11.53 9.78
CA SER A 19 23.36 -12.26 10.07
C SER A 19 23.56 -12.41 11.57
N PRO A 20 23.75 -13.64 12.09
CA PRO A 20 24.09 -13.83 13.51
C PRO A 20 25.36 -13.09 13.95
N GLU A 21 26.29 -12.85 13.02
CA GLU A 21 27.55 -12.14 13.26
C GLU A 21 27.33 -10.65 13.55
N HIS A 22 26.19 -10.10 13.09
CA HIS A 22 25.81 -8.70 13.26
C HIS A 22 24.56 -8.54 14.14
N SER A 23 24.36 -9.43 15.11
CA SER A 23 23.18 -9.41 16.00
C SER A 23 23.01 -8.10 16.77
N ALA A 24 24.08 -7.36 17.07
CA ALA A 24 24.01 -6.04 17.67
C ALA A 24 23.25 -5.04 16.81
N VAL A 25 23.46 -5.07 15.50
CA VAL A 25 22.75 -4.24 14.51
C VAL A 25 21.25 -4.55 14.55
N THR A 26 20.88 -5.83 14.55
CA THR A 26 19.49 -6.29 14.62
C THR A 26 18.83 -5.88 15.93
N ILE A 27 19.50 -6.07 17.06
CA ILE A 27 19.02 -5.67 18.41
C ILE A 27 18.74 -4.17 18.44
N HIS A 28 19.67 -3.36 17.95
CA HIS A 28 19.52 -1.91 17.94
C HIS A 28 18.37 -1.47 17.04
N PHE A 29 18.22 -2.06 15.85
CA PHE A 29 17.09 -1.80 14.95
C PHE A 29 15.77 -2.16 15.63
N LEU A 30 15.64 -3.36 16.19
CA LEU A 30 14.43 -3.82 16.89
C LEU A 30 14.05 -2.89 18.04
N ASN A 31 15.00 -2.54 18.89
CA ASN A 31 14.78 -1.62 20.01
C ASN A 31 14.40 -0.20 19.55
N SER A 32 14.82 0.21 18.36
CA SER A 32 14.46 1.51 17.80
C SER A 32 12.98 1.57 17.38
N VAL A 33 12.41 0.43 16.96
CA VAL A 33 11.02 0.32 16.53
C VAL A 33 10.10 -0.04 17.70
N LEU A 34 10.53 -0.92 18.59
CA LEU A 34 9.73 -1.48 19.69
C LEU A 34 9.94 -0.71 21.00
N VAL A 35 9.85 0.62 20.96
CA VAL A 35 10.19 1.52 22.09
C VAL A 35 9.34 1.29 23.34
N ASP A 36 8.09 0.86 23.20
CA ASP A 36 7.14 0.61 24.29
C ASP A 36 7.16 -0.85 24.78
N GLN A 37 8.12 -1.64 24.29
CA GLN A 37 8.29 -3.06 24.64
C GLN A 37 9.47 -3.26 25.60
N PRO A 38 9.54 -4.41 26.30
CA PRO A 38 10.75 -4.79 27.01
C PRO A 38 11.97 -4.77 26.09
N LYS A 39 13.06 -4.14 26.57
CA LYS A 39 14.28 -3.98 25.79
C LYS A 39 14.87 -5.34 25.44
N ILE A 40 15.21 -5.52 24.17
CA ILE A 40 15.88 -6.71 23.64
C ILE A 40 17.37 -6.55 23.89
N THR A 41 17.98 -7.58 24.48
CA THR A 41 19.41 -7.66 24.78
C THR A 41 20.09 -8.83 24.08
N HIS A 42 19.29 -9.79 23.62
CA HIS A 42 19.76 -10.94 22.85
C HIS A 42 18.76 -11.27 21.74
N VAL A 43 19.28 -11.73 20.61
CA VAL A 43 18.48 -12.22 19.49
C VAL A 43 19.17 -13.42 18.85
N GLU A 44 18.36 -14.44 18.53
CA GLU A 44 18.79 -15.60 17.75
C GLU A 44 18.08 -15.56 16.40
N ILE A 45 18.83 -15.58 15.31
CA ILE A 45 18.30 -15.62 13.95
C ILE A 45 17.91 -17.06 13.61
N LEU A 46 16.63 -17.29 13.33
CA LEU A 46 16.06 -18.64 13.15
C LEU A 46 16.06 -19.10 11.69
N ASN A 47 16.10 -18.19 10.71
CA ASN A 47 16.14 -18.51 9.28
C ASN A 47 17.46 -18.02 8.66
N PRO A 48 18.60 -18.60 9.03
CA PRO A 48 19.80 -18.33 8.28
C PRO A 48 19.54 -18.84 6.85
N PHE A 49 19.78 -18.02 5.85
CA PHE A 49 19.86 -18.32 4.42
C PHE A 49 19.65 -19.81 4.08
N LEU A 50 18.43 -20.30 4.21
CA LEU A 50 18.10 -21.67 3.77
C LEU A 50 18.18 -21.65 2.26
N GLY A 51 19.24 -22.28 1.76
CA GLY A 51 19.39 -22.55 0.34
C GLY A 51 18.12 -23.19 -0.21
N LYS A 52 17.94 -23.17 -1.50
CA LYS A 52 16.83 -23.54 -2.38
C LYS A 52 15.90 -24.72 -2.03
N ASP A 53 15.91 -25.24 -0.85
CA ASP A 53 15.15 -26.41 -0.42
C ASP A 53 13.81 -25.95 0.19
N GLY A 54 12.78 -25.85 -0.66
CA GLY A 54 11.42 -25.61 -0.21
C GLY A 54 10.66 -24.49 -0.92
N GLU A 55 10.62 -24.54 -2.26
CA GLU A 55 9.79 -23.60 -3.05
C GLU A 55 8.27 -23.68 -2.74
N ASP A 56 7.82 -24.70 -2.00
CA ASP A 56 6.41 -24.93 -1.70
C ASP A 56 5.97 -24.47 -0.29
N ASP A 57 6.87 -24.06 0.59
CA ASP A 57 6.51 -23.59 1.93
C ASP A 57 6.43 -22.05 1.96
N LYS A 58 5.21 -21.52 2.14
CA LYS A 58 4.96 -20.07 2.22
C LYS A 58 5.65 -19.38 3.41
N LEU A 59 6.12 -20.13 4.40
CA LEU A 59 6.92 -19.64 5.53
C LEU A 59 8.39 -19.42 5.15
N SER A 60 8.90 -20.09 4.12
CA SER A 60 10.27 -19.91 3.62
C SER A 60 10.50 -18.55 2.93
N VAL A 61 9.46 -17.72 2.85
CA VAL A 61 9.47 -16.40 2.17
C VAL A 61 9.69 -15.24 3.17
N LEU A 62 9.82 -15.51 4.47
CA LEU A 62 10.14 -14.47 5.46
C LEU A 62 11.60 -14.01 5.28
N ASP A 63 11.80 -12.69 5.29
CA ASP A 63 13.14 -12.13 5.08
C ASP A 63 14.07 -12.46 6.25
N ILE A 64 13.65 -12.13 7.47
CA ILE A 64 14.41 -12.40 8.70
C ILE A 64 13.43 -12.84 9.77
N LEU A 65 13.63 -14.06 10.28
CA LEU A 65 12.91 -14.56 11.45
C LEU A 65 13.88 -14.74 12.60
N ALA A 66 13.55 -14.15 13.75
CA ALA A 66 14.39 -14.20 14.94
C ALA A 66 13.54 -14.48 16.18
N THR A 67 14.20 -14.91 17.24
CA THR A 67 13.62 -14.95 18.60
C THR A 67 14.51 -14.17 19.56
N ASP A 68 13.88 -13.52 20.54
CA ASP A 68 14.61 -12.82 21.60
C ASP A 68 14.67 -13.63 22.91
N GLU A 69 15.31 -13.07 23.94
CA GLU A 69 15.45 -13.67 25.26
C GLU A 69 14.12 -13.93 25.99
N HIS A 70 13.03 -13.27 25.56
CA HIS A 70 11.67 -13.45 26.09
C HIS A 70 10.87 -14.50 25.31
N GLY A 71 11.45 -15.09 24.27
CA GLY A 71 10.83 -16.05 23.38
C GLY A 71 9.84 -15.42 22.38
N ARG A 72 9.83 -14.07 22.22
CA ARG A 72 9.01 -13.41 21.20
C ARG A 72 9.57 -13.75 19.82
N LEU A 73 8.68 -14.06 18.88
CA LEU A 73 9.07 -14.29 17.48
C LEU A 73 8.99 -12.98 16.72
N LEU A 74 10.09 -12.61 16.09
CA LEU A 74 10.31 -11.33 15.43
C LEU A 74 10.53 -11.59 13.96
N ASN A 75 9.58 -11.14 13.11
CA ASN A 75 9.72 -11.17 11.66
C ASN A 75 10.06 -9.76 11.16
N ILE A 76 11.16 -9.61 10.41
CA ILE A 76 11.56 -8.33 9.82
C ILE A 76 11.57 -8.48 8.31
N GLU A 77 10.85 -7.62 7.61
CA GLU A 77 10.71 -7.63 6.15
C GLU A 77 11.03 -6.28 5.53
N MET A 78 11.62 -6.29 4.33
CA MET A 78 11.80 -5.12 3.47
C MET A 78 10.90 -5.22 2.24
N GLN A 79 10.07 -4.19 2.00
CA GLN A 79 9.19 -4.14 0.84
C GLN A 79 9.40 -2.84 0.07
N THR A 80 9.84 -2.96 -1.18
CA THR A 80 10.10 -1.81 -2.07
C THR A 80 8.92 -1.51 -2.99
N SER A 81 7.94 -2.42 -3.06
CA SER A 81 6.70 -2.27 -3.81
C SER A 81 5.50 -2.67 -2.97
N LEU A 82 4.33 -2.15 -3.33
CA LEU A 82 3.06 -2.46 -2.65
C LEU A 82 2.14 -3.24 -3.63
N PRO A 83 2.28 -4.55 -3.70
CA PRO A 83 1.39 -5.37 -4.52
C PRO A 83 -0.05 -5.36 -3.96
N ALA A 84 -1.03 -5.67 -4.82
CA ALA A 84 -2.41 -5.85 -4.38
C ALA A 84 -2.48 -6.93 -3.29
N GLY A 85 -3.26 -6.66 -2.23
CA GLY A 85 -3.39 -7.60 -1.10
C GLY A 85 -2.26 -7.53 -0.06
N MET A 86 -1.46 -6.46 -0.06
CA MET A 86 -0.35 -6.31 0.91
C MET A 86 -0.84 -6.37 2.37
N SER A 87 -1.99 -5.75 2.71
CA SER A 87 -2.56 -5.85 4.07
C SER A 87 -2.85 -7.30 4.48
N GLN A 88 -3.45 -8.07 3.56
CA GLN A 88 -3.76 -9.48 3.78
C GLN A 88 -2.49 -10.31 3.92
N ARG A 89 -1.45 -10.00 3.14
CA ARG A 89 -0.15 -10.67 3.21
C ARG A 89 0.52 -10.44 4.56
N LEU A 90 0.56 -9.20 5.04
CA LEU A 90 1.11 -8.87 6.36
C LEU A 90 0.37 -9.60 7.49
N ALA A 91 -0.96 -9.56 7.47
CA ALA A 91 -1.78 -10.26 8.45
C ALA A 91 -1.58 -11.79 8.39
N TYR A 92 -1.49 -12.35 7.18
CA TYR A 92 -1.23 -13.78 6.96
C TYR A 92 0.11 -14.22 7.56
N TYR A 93 1.20 -13.50 7.27
CA TYR A 93 2.52 -13.88 7.78
C TYR A 93 2.63 -13.73 9.30
N ALA A 94 2.15 -12.63 9.88
CA ALA A 94 2.12 -12.46 11.32
C ALA A 94 1.31 -13.57 12.01
N SER A 95 0.13 -13.92 11.46
CA SER A 95 -0.69 -15.01 11.98
C SER A 95 -0.04 -16.38 11.80
N SER A 96 0.66 -16.62 10.68
CA SER A 96 1.35 -17.87 10.42
C SER A 96 2.50 -18.11 11.41
N VAL A 97 3.26 -17.07 11.72
CA VAL A 97 4.32 -17.13 12.76
C VAL A 97 3.71 -17.43 14.13
N TYR A 98 2.56 -16.82 14.45
CA TYR A 98 1.89 -17.02 15.72
C TYR A 98 1.31 -18.45 15.86
N VAL A 99 0.54 -18.89 14.86
CA VAL A 99 -0.09 -20.22 14.86
C VAL A 99 0.92 -21.35 14.72
N GLY A 100 2.00 -21.13 13.98
CA GLY A 100 3.07 -22.11 13.75
C GLY A 100 3.83 -22.55 15.02
N GLN A 101 3.63 -21.85 16.14
CA GLN A 101 4.23 -22.23 17.44
C GLN A 101 3.54 -23.42 18.11
N LEU A 102 2.25 -23.66 17.79
CA LEU A 102 1.47 -24.72 18.44
C LEU A 102 1.56 -26.04 17.68
N HIS A 103 1.84 -27.10 18.41
CA HIS A 103 1.76 -28.48 17.96
C HIS A 103 0.63 -29.21 18.69
N GLU A 104 0.26 -30.38 18.19
CA GLU A 104 -0.76 -31.21 18.82
C GLU A 104 -0.39 -31.52 20.29
N GLY A 105 -1.29 -31.19 21.21
CA GLY A 105 -1.10 -31.37 22.64
C GLY A 105 -0.56 -30.15 23.40
N ASN A 106 -0.09 -29.08 22.70
CA ASN A 106 0.32 -27.85 23.36
C ASN A 106 -0.86 -27.05 23.95
N GLN A 107 -0.58 -26.25 24.97
CA GLN A 107 -1.57 -25.34 25.56
C GLN A 107 -1.44 -23.95 24.92
N TYR A 108 -2.55 -23.21 24.78
CA TYR A 108 -2.55 -21.83 24.27
C TYR A 108 -1.73 -20.85 25.11
N THR A 109 -1.50 -21.18 26.40
CA THR A 109 -0.64 -20.41 27.32
C THR A 109 0.84 -20.52 27.00
N GLU A 110 1.24 -21.44 26.13
CA GLU A 110 2.61 -21.61 25.66
C GLU A 110 2.94 -20.67 24.49
N LEU A 111 1.93 -20.09 23.83
CA LEU A 111 2.14 -19.12 22.76
C LEU A 111 2.95 -17.92 23.25
N ARG A 112 3.86 -17.48 22.39
CA ARG A 112 4.68 -16.28 22.60
C ARG A 112 4.28 -15.21 21.58
N PRO A 113 4.47 -13.94 21.89
CA PRO A 113 4.17 -12.87 20.94
C PRO A 113 4.86 -13.06 19.60
N ALA A 114 4.10 -12.86 18.52
CA ALA A 114 4.59 -12.78 17.15
C ALA A 114 4.51 -11.31 16.68
N ILE A 115 5.67 -10.71 16.45
CA ILE A 115 5.82 -9.30 16.09
C ILE A 115 6.38 -9.24 14.68
N SER A 116 5.62 -8.70 13.74
CA SER A 116 6.05 -8.49 12.36
C SER A 116 6.40 -7.02 12.14
N ILE A 117 7.63 -6.75 11.72
CA ILE A 117 8.10 -5.40 11.38
C ILE A 117 8.34 -5.36 9.88
N CYS A 118 7.58 -4.55 9.17
CA CYS A 118 7.72 -4.36 7.73
C CYS A 118 8.23 -2.95 7.42
N VAL A 119 9.41 -2.88 6.83
CA VAL A 119 10.00 -1.64 6.32
C VAL A 119 9.51 -1.41 4.90
N LEU A 120 8.88 -0.26 4.66
CA LEU A 120 8.25 0.10 3.40
C LEU A 120 8.96 1.30 2.77
N THR A 121 9.42 1.18 1.53
CA THR A 121 9.95 2.34 0.78
C THR A 121 8.83 3.23 0.23
N GLN A 122 7.58 2.72 0.20
CA GLN A 122 6.38 3.46 -0.24
C GLN A 122 5.35 3.52 0.89
N ALA A 123 4.57 4.62 0.98
CA ALA A 123 3.51 4.72 1.98
C ALA A 123 2.33 3.80 1.63
N MET A 124 2.09 2.81 2.47
CA MET A 124 0.89 1.97 2.40
C MET A 124 -0.37 2.72 2.84
N PHE A 125 -0.21 3.69 3.75
CA PHE A 125 -1.27 4.55 4.26
C PHE A 125 -0.96 6.02 3.91
N PRO A 126 -1.27 6.50 2.69
CA PRO A 126 -0.90 7.84 2.24
C PRO A 126 -1.56 8.99 3.01
N ARG A 127 -2.63 8.69 3.77
CA ARG A 127 -3.32 9.67 4.63
C ARG A 127 -2.65 9.82 6.00
N SER A 128 -1.80 8.88 6.39
CA SER A 128 -1.00 8.97 7.61
C SER A 128 0.32 9.65 7.30
N SER A 129 0.72 10.57 8.17
CA SER A 129 2.04 11.21 8.12
C SER A 129 3.08 10.53 9.01
N GLU A 130 2.66 9.49 9.73
CA GLU A 130 3.51 8.79 10.69
C GLU A 130 4.54 7.92 9.99
N LEU A 131 5.79 8.00 10.47
CA LEU A 131 6.88 7.13 10.03
C LEU A 131 6.62 5.69 10.46
N HIS A 132 6.18 5.52 11.71
CA HIS A 132 5.93 4.22 12.35
C HIS A 132 4.45 4.06 12.69
N LEU A 133 3.85 2.94 12.28
CA LEU A 133 2.48 2.55 12.61
C LEU A 133 2.50 1.21 13.34
N ASP A 134 1.80 1.12 14.46
CA ASP A 134 1.64 -0.07 15.31
C ASP A 134 0.19 -0.57 15.22
N PHE A 135 0.01 -1.76 14.66
CA PHE A 135 -1.28 -2.42 14.52
C PHE A 135 -1.41 -3.57 15.50
N ARG A 136 -2.50 -3.57 16.28
CA ARG A 136 -2.84 -4.59 17.28
C ARG A 136 -4.30 -4.99 17.18
N LEU A 137 -4.65 -6.16 17.73
CA LEU A 137 -6.05 -6.58 17.91
C LEU A 137 -6.71 -5.72 18.98
N ARG A 138 -7.66 -4.87 18.55
CA ARG A 138 -8.25 -3.84 19.39
C ARG A 138 -9.77 -3.81 19.25
N GLU A 139 -10.49 -3.64 20.37
CA GLU A 139 -11.93 -3.37 20.36
C GLU A 139 -12.18 -1.97 19.74
N SER A 140 -13.17 -1.88 18.84
CA SER A 140 -13.31 -0.72 17.94
C SER A 140 -13.83 0.55 18.62
N SER A 141 -14.59 0.43 19.72
CA SER A 141 -15.24 1.58 20.39
C SER A 141 -14.44 2.11 21.57
N SER A 142 -13.89 1.23 22.40
CA SER A 142 -13.14 1.59 23.62
C SER A 142 -11.63 1.63 23.40
N GLY A 143 -11.16 1.00 22.32
CA GLY A 143 -9.73 0.88 22.05
C GLY A 143 -9.01 -0.17 22.93
N LEU A 144 -9.72 -1.01 23.68
CA LEU A 144 -9.13 -2.07 24.49
C LEU A 144 -8.35 -3.06 23.62
N ILE A 145 -7.12 -3.34 23.98
CA ILE A 145 -6.28 -4.33 23.32
C ILE A 145 -6.71 -5.71 23.84
N LEU A 146 -7.01 -6.64 22.93
CA LEU A 146 -7.39 -8.01 23.27
C LEU A 146 -6.19 -8.81 23.79
N THR A 147 -5.06 -8.70 23.10
CA THR A 147 -3.78 -9.33 23.43
C THR A 147 -2.66 -8.57 22.77
N ASP A 148 -1.49 -8.58 23.36
CA ASP A 148 -0.24 -8.05 22.77
C ASP A 148 0.55 -9.11 22.01
N ASP A 149 -0.01 -10.32 21.84
CA ASP A 149 0.70 -11.44 21.22
C ASP A 149 0.80 -11.34 19.69
N LEU A 150 -0.06 -10.57 19.04
CA LEU A 150 -0.03 -10.37 17.59
C LEU A 150 0.11 -8.90 17.27
N GLN A 151 1.27 -8.52 16.74
CA GLN A 151 1.61 -7.14 16.43
C GLN A 151 2.17 -7.02 15.01
N ILE A 152 1.79 -5.94 14.31
CA ILE A 152 2.34 -5.60 12.99
C ILE A 152 2.78 -4.15 13.04
N HIS A 153 4.09 -3.92 12.89
CA HIS A 153 4.70 -2.61 12.83
C HIS A 153 5.08 -2.28 11.40
N LEU A 154 4.68 -1.10 10.91
CA LEU A 154 5.07 -0.61 9.60
C LEU A 154 5.97 0.60 9.75
N LEU A 155 7.16 0.53 9.16
CA LEU A 155 8.07 1.67 9.08
C LEU A 155 8.03 2.22 7.65
N GLN A 156 7.28 3.31 7.44
CA GLN A 156 7.05 3.93 6.14
C GLN A 156 8.13 4.97 5.83
N LEU A 157 9.22 4.55 5.19
CA LEU A 157 10.40 5.38 5.00
C LEU A 157 10.12 6.72 4.32
N ASN A 158 9.19 6.77 3.36
CA ASN A 158 8.85 8.01 2.66
C ASN A 158 8.08 9.04 3.52
N ASN A 159 7.68 8.67 4.74
CA ASN A 159 7.11 9.60 5.72
C ASN A 159 8.18 10.22 6.65
N LEU A 160 9.46 9.86 6.47
CA LEU A 160 10.55 10.48 7.21
C LEU A 160 10.63 11.98 6.89
N ARG A 161 10.70 12.79 7.95
CA ARG A 161 10.77 14.26 7.84
C ARG A 161 12.09 14.84 8.32
N VAL A 162 12.98 13.99 8.83
CA VAL A 162 14.27 14.41 9.37
C VAL A 162 15.22 14.81 8.23
N MET A 163 15.74 16.03 8.31
CA MET A 163 16.76 16.55 7.39
C MET A 163 18.15 16.11 7.86
N ALA A 164 19.13 16.08 6.94
CA ALA A 164 20.49 15.61 7.20
C ALA A 164 21.15 16.26 8.42
N GLU A 165 20.97 17.56 8.60
CA GLU A 165 21.52 18.33 9.72
C GLU A 165 20.97 17.96 11.09
N ASN A 166 19.81 17.31 11.14
CA ASN A 166 19.10 16.96 12.37
C ASN A 166 19.17 15.47 12.70
N VAL A 167 19.73 14.63 11.83
CA VAL A 167 19.77 13.16 11.99
C VAL A 167 20.44 12.75 13.30
N TYR A 168 21.54 13.41 13.68
CA TYR A 168 22.29 13.10 14.90
C TYR A 168 21.43 13.16 16.16
N HIS A 169 20.44 14.07 16.21
CA HIS A 169 19.55 14.29 17.36
C HIS A 169 18.17 13.67 17.20
N ALA A 170 17.92 13.00 16.08
CA ALA A 170 16.64 12.36 15.79
C ALA A 170 16.41 11.12 16.66
N LEU A 171 15.16 10.62 16.68
CA LEU A 171 14.85 9.36 17.33
C LEU A 171 15.58 8.19 16.64
N ALA A 172 15.88 7.12 17.35
CA ALA A 172 16.60 5.98 16.79
C ALA A 172 15.91 5.38 15.55
N ALA A 173 14.58 5.25 15.56
CA ALA A 173 13.82 4.80 14.39
C ALA A 173 13.94 5.75 13.18
N GLU A 174 14.00 7.07 13.42
CA GLU A 174 14.20 8.08 12.37
C GLU A 174 15.62 8.02 11.81
N ARG A 175 16.62 7.77 12.66
CA ARG A 175 18.00 7.56 12.21
C ARG A 175 18.12 6.31 11.34
N TRP A 176 17.50 5.21 11.75
CA TRP A 176 17.41 4.00 10.92
C TRP A 176 16.70 4.26 9.59
N ALA A 177 15.57 4.97 9.61
CA ALA A 177 14.85 5.31 8.38
C ALA A 177 15.72 6.17 7.44
N TYR A 178 16.45 7.15 7.98
CA TYR A 178 17.36 7.98 7.20
C TYR A 178 18.51 7.15 6.62
N PHE A 179 19.12 6.28 7.43
CA PHE A 179 20.18 5.37 6.99
C PHE A 179 19.68 4.47 5.84
N LEU A 180 18.54 3.81 6.02
CA LEU A 180 17.97 2.91 5.02
C LEU A 180 17.67 3.61 3.69
N GLN A 181 17.32 4.90 3.71
CA GLN A 181 17.06 5.67 2.49
C GLN A 181 18.30 6.23 1.79
N ASN A 182 19.39 6.45 2.51
CA ASN A 182 20.49 7.28 2.03
C ASN A 182 21.87 6.63 2.09
N ALA A 183 22.03 5.46 2.72
CA ALA A 183 23.34 4.84 2.96
C ALA A 183 24.17 4.67 1.67
N ASP A 184 23.52 4.38 0.53
CA ASP A 184 24.18 4.24 -0.76
C ASP A 184 24.90 5.52 -1.23
N LYS A 185 24.49 6.70 -0.72
CA LYS A 185 25.03 8.01 -1.08
C LYS A 185 26.02 8.56 -0.04
N LEU A 186 26.01 7.97 1.18
CA LEU A 186 26.83 8.43 2.29
C LEU A 186 28.24 7.85 2.19
N THR A 187 29.21 8.65 2.67
CA THR A 187 30.60 8.20 2.87
C THR A 187 30.78 7.71 4.31
N PRO A 188 31.82 6.90 4.62
CA PRO A 188 32.15 6.53 5.99
C PRO A 188 32.33 7.73 6.94
N GLU A 189 32.74 8.86 6.43
CA GLU A 189 32.86 10.10 7.19
C GLU A 189 31.48 10.68 7.51
N ASP A 190 30.54 10.65 6.53
CA ASP A 190 29.16 11.07 6.75
C ASP A 190 28.48 10.17 7.80
N ILE A 191 28.70 8.85 7.76
CA ILE A 191 28.16 7.93 8.76
C ILE A 191 28.58 8.34 10.16
N ARG A 192 29.89 8.55 10.39
CA ARG A 192 30.41 8.97 11.71
C ARG A 192 29.91 10.34 12.17
N ARG A 193 29.62 11.21 11.23
CA ARG A 193 29.13 12.57 11.52
C ARG A 193 27.63 12.60 11.81
N LEU A 194 26.84 11.82 11.08
CA LEU A 194 25.37 11.87 11.13
C LEU A 194 24.77 10.96 12.17
N PHE A 195 25.44 9.85 12.51
CA PHE A 195 24.89 8.85 13.41
C PHE A 195 25.74 8.69 14.67
N PRO A 196 25.14 8.85 15.86
CA PRO A 196 25.84 8.59 17.12
C PRO A 196 25.93 7.10 17.44
N ASP A 197 25.18 6.24 16.72
CA ASP A 197 25.01 4.83 17.01
C ASP A 197 26.14 4.00 16.37
N GLU A 198 26.87 3.24 17.18
CA GLU A 198 27.94 2.34 16.71
C GLU A 198 27.36 1.23 15.81
N GLU A 199 26.13 0.78 16.08
CA GLU A 199 25.45 -0.26 15.34
C GLU A 199 25.06 0.20 13.91
N ILE A 200 24.74 1.48 13.71
CA ILE A 200 24.54 2.03 12.37
C ILE A 200 25.88 2.11 11.61
N ALA A 201 26.96 2.41 12.31
CA ALA A 201 28.28 2.39 11.69
C ALA A 201 28.71 0.95 11.34
N GLU A 202 28.41 -0.04 12.17
CA GLU A 202 28.60 -1.46 11.87
C GLU A 202 27.78 -1.88 10.64
N ALA A 203 26.49 -1.51 10.59
CA ALA A 203 25.62 -1.74 9.45
C ALA A 203 26.21 -1.17 8.14
N ALA A 204 26.76 0.05 8.19
CA ALA A 204 27.45 0.65 7.06
C ALA A 204 28.68 -0.16 6.64
N GLY A 205 29.44 -0.69 7.60
CA GLY A 205 30.58 -1.59 7.33
C GLY A 205 30.18 -2.86 6.60
N VAL A 206 29.02 -3.45 6.93
CA VAL A 206 28.46 -4.61 6.20
C VAL A 206 28.15 -4.24 4.74
N LEU A 207 27.56 -3.07 4.50
CA LEU A 207 27.31 -2.60 3.13
C LEU A 207 28.63 -2.36 2.35
N GLU A 208 29.63 -1.79 2.99
CA GLU A 208 30.96 -1.61 2.38
C GLU A 208 31.59 -2.95 2.01
N MET A 209 31.47 -3.98 2.86
CA MET A 209 31.97 -5.32 2.59
C MET A 209 31.31 -5.92 1.34
N ILE A 210 30.00 -5.72 1.14
CA ILE A 210 29.31 -6.14 -0.11
C ILE A 210 29.96 -5.49 -1.34
N SER A 211 30.30 -4.20 -1.27
CA SER A 211 30.91 -3.48 -2.39
C SER A 211 32.32 -3.96 -2.73
N GLN A 212 33.04 -4.47 -1.74
CA GLN A 212 34.43 -4.89 -1.84
C GLN A 212 34.59 -6.39 -2.19
N THR A 213 33.54 -7.21 -2.01
CA THR A 213 33.54 -8.64 -2.25
C THR A 213 32.89 -8.96 -3.60
N PRO A 214 33.63 -9.37 -4.64
CA PRO A 214 33.08 -9.58 -5.98
C PRO A 214 31.86 -10.50 -6.02
N GLU A 215 31.87 -11.59 -5.26
CA GLU A 215 30.80 -12.56 -5.16
C GLU A 215 29.53 -11.95 -4.55
N GLN A 216 29.67 -11.20 -3.46
CA GLN A 216 28.55 -10.51 -2.80
C GLN A 216 28.00 -9.40 -3.69
N LEU A 217 28.86 -8.63 -4.34
CA LEU A 217 28.46 -7.58 -5.28
C LEU A 217 27.67 -8.16 -6.46
N MET A 218 28.06 -9.33 -6.96
CA MET A 218 27.34 -10.02 -8.03
C MET A 218 25.92 -10.42 -7.56
N LEU A 219 25.78 -10.99 -6.36
CA LEU A 219 24.49 -11.36 -5.78
C LEU A 219 23.61 -10.13 -5.54
N TYR A 220 24.19 -9.06 -4.97
CA TYR A 220 23.51 -7.79 -4.79
C TYR A 220 22.98 -7.23 -6.12
N ASN A 221 23.82 -7.18 -7.16
CA ASN A 221 23.42 -6.66 -8.46
C ASN A 221 22.32 -7.51 -9.13
N ALA A 222 22.34 -8.83 -8.95
CA ALA A 222 21.29 -9.71 -9.43
C ALA A 222 19.93 -9.40 -8.74
N ARG A 223 19.93 -9.21 -7.42
CA ARG A 223 18.74 -8.84 -6.65
C ARG A 223 18.24 -7.44 -6.97
N LEU A 224 19.14 -6.47 -7.10
CA LEU A 224 18.80 -5.10 -7.51
C LEU A 224 18.15 -5.07 -8.90
N LYS A 225 18.68 -5.86 -9.84
CA LYS A 225 18.06 -6.00 -11.16
C LYS A 225 16.66 -6.59 -11.07
N PHE A 226 16.49 -7.71 -10.35
CA PHE A 226 15.18 -8.34 -10.15
C PHE A 226 14.17 -7.36 -9.54
N GLN A 227 14.56 -6.61 -8.51
CA GLN A 227 13.72 -5.60 -7.88
C GLN A 227 13.26 -4.52 -8.87
N ARG A 228 14.18 -3.99 -9.68
CA ARG A 228 13.86 -2.98 -10.72
C ARG A 228 12.93 -3.52 -11.80
N ASP A 229 13.15 -4.76 -12.23
CA ASP A 229 12.31 -5.41 -13.24
C ASP A 229 10.88 -5.62 -12.69
N GLU A 230 10.74 -6.01 -11.42
CA GLU A 230 9.45 -6.18 -10.75
C GLU A 230 8.71 -4.83 -10.54
N GLU A 231 9.42 -3.80 -10.10
CA GLU A 231 8.87 -2.44 -9.98
C GLU A 231 8.35 -1.92 -11.33
N ALA A 232 9.13 -2.09 -12.39
CA ALA A 232 8.74 -1.70 -13.74
C ALA A 232 7.51 -2.47 -14.23
N ARG A 233 7.42 -3.78 -13.92
CA ARG A 233 6.26 -4.61 -14.24
C ARG A 233 4.99 -4.16 -13.53
N LEU A 234 5.08 -3.87 -12.24
CA LEU A 234 3.95 -3.38 -11.44
C LEU A 234 3.49 -2.00 -11.90
N GLN A 235 4.42 -1.10 -12.20
CA GLN A 235 4.10 0.22 -12.73
C GLN A 235 3.36 0.11 -14.07
N LYS A 236 3.86 -0.71 -15.00
CA LYS A 236 3.21 -0.94 -16.29
C LYS A 236 1.80 -1.52 -16.13
N ALA A 237 1.62 -2.50 -15.25
CA ALA A 237 0.31 -3.10 -14.99
C ALA A 237 -0.69 -2.05 -14.43
N ARG A 238 -0.21 -1.12 -13.58
CA ARG A 238 -1.03 -0.02 -13.07
C ARG A 238 -1.44 0.96 -14.17
N GLU A 239 -0.50 1.36 -15.03
CA GLU A 239 -0.76 2.27 -16.15
C GLU A 239 -1.75 1.65 -17.15
N ASP A 240 -1.57 0.37 -17.48
CA ASP A 240 -2.49 -0.37 -18.35
C ASP A 240 -3.89 -0.47 -17.74
N GLY A 241 -4.00 -0.74 -16.44
CA GLY A 241 -5.27 -0.79 -15.71
C GLY A 241 -6.01 0.57 -15.69
N ILE A 242 -5.28 1.68 -15.51
CA ILE A 242 -5.85 3.03 -15.57
C ILE A 242 -6.40 3.29 -16.97
N ARG A 243 -5.61 3.04 -18.02
CA ARG A 243 -6.01 3.24 -19.42
C ARG A 243 -7.26 2.42 -19.80
N GLU A 244 -7.30 1.14 -19.40
CA GLU A 244 -8.51 0.32 -19.61
C GLU A 244 -9.72 0.84 -18.83
N GLY A 245 -9.51 1.30 -17.60
CA GLY A 245 -10.57 1.89 -16.76
C GLY A 245 -11.17 3.14 -17.40
N GLU A 246 -10.33 4.04 -17.92
CA GLU A 246 -10.72 5.25 -18.62
C GLU A 246 -11.51 4.92 -19.90
N ALA A 247 -11.00 4.04 -20.76
CA ALA A 247 -11.68 3.62 -21.99
C ALA A 247 -13.04 2.97 -21.72
N ARG A 248 -13.15 2.12 -20.70
CA ARG A 248 -14.43 1.53 -20.27
C ARG A 248 -15.39 2.57 -19.69
N GLY A 249 -14.86 3.57 -18.96
CA GLY A 249 -15.64 4.69 -18.42
C GLY A 249 -16.24 5.56 -19.53
N GLU A 250 -15.44 5.91 -20.53
CA GLU A 250 -15.84 6.68 -21.70
C GLU A 250 -16.93 5.95 -22.50
N ALA A 251 -16.68 4.71 -22.88
CA ALA A 251 -17.66 3.90 -23.62
C ALA A 251 -19.02 3.74 -22.88
N ARG A 252 -18.98 3.57 -21.54
CA ARG A 252 -20.19 3.53 -20.72
C ARG A 252 -20.88 4.89 -20.64
N GLY A 253 -20.11 5.98 -20.62
CA GLY A 253 -20.61 7.35 -20.63
C GLY A 253 -21.35 7.66 -21.92
N GLU A 254 -20.75 7.33 -23.06
CA GLU A 254 -21.36 7.49 -24.40
C GLU A 254 -22.63 6.68 -24.54
N ALA A 255 -22.60 5.37 -24.24
CA ALA A 255 -23.80 4.52 -24.34
C ALA A 255 -24.97 5.00 -23.46
N ARG A 256 -24.65 5.50 -22.23
CA ARG A 256 -25.68 6.10 -21.35
C ARG A 256 -26.20 7.44 -21.89
N GLY A 257 -25.32 8.23 -22.51
CA GLY A 257 -25.68 9.50 -23.14
C GLY A 257 -26.62 9.28 -24.31
N GLU A 258 -26.30 8.35 -25.21
CA GLU A 258 -27.12 7.95 -26.36
C GLU A 258 -28.50 7.44 -25.92
N ALA A 259 -28.54 6.47 -25.01
CA ALA A 259 -29.81 5.92 -24.52
C ALA A 259 -30.70 6.98 -23.85
N ARG A 260 -30.13 7.92 -23.08
CA ARG A 260 -30.89 9.03 -22.50
C ARG A 260 -31.35 10.02 -23.56
N GLY A 261 -30.54 10.27 -24.59
CA GLY A 261 -30.88 11.12 -25.73
C GLY A 261 -32.04 10.55 -26.51
N GLU A 262 -32.02 9.24 -26.80
CA GLU A 262 -33.07 8.50 -27.51
C GLU A 262 -34.42 8.56 -26.76
N VAL A 263 -34.42 8.21 -25.47
CA VAL A 263 -35.62 8.26 -24.61
C VAL A 263 -36.22 9.67 -24.54
N ARG A 264 -35.36 10.71 -24.42
CA ARG A 264 -35.83 12.11 -24.42
C ARG A 264 -36.37 12.51 -25.78
N GLY A 265 -35.72 12.10 -26.87
CA GLY A 265 -36.16 12.37 -28.23
C GLY A 265 -37.52 11.74 -28.51
N GLU A 266 -37.70 10.49 -28.12
CA GLU A 266 -38.95 9.75 -28.27
C GLU A 266 -40.11 10.37 -27.48
N ALA A 267 -39.88 10.68 -26.19
CA ALA A 267 -40.84 11.35 -25.33
C ALA A 267 -41.25 12.73 -25.87
N ARG A 268 -40.30 13.51 -26.39
CA ARG A 268 -40.56 14.81 -27.04
C ARG A 268 -41.36 14.61 -28.33
N GLY A 269 -41.00 13.63 -29.17
CA GLY A 269 -41.71 13.31 -30.39
C GLY A 269 -43.19 12.94 -30.15
N GLN A 270 -43.45 12.13 -29.14
CA GLN A 270 -44.80 11.76 -28.72
C GLN A 270 -45.63 12.99 -28.28
N LYS A 271 -45.02 13.91 -27.49
CA LYS A 271 -45.70 15.15 -27.09
C LYS A 271 -46.03 16.05 -28.27
N LEU A 272 -45.11 16.24 -29.20
CA LEU A 272 -45.31 17.03 -30.40
C LEU A 272 -46.46 16.44 -31.27
N GLY A 273 -46.45 15.12 -31.49
CA GLY A 273 -47.51 14.41 -32.18
C GLY A 273 -48.89 14.57 -31.52
N ARG A 274 -48.90 14.55 -30.15
CA ARG A 274 -50.15 14.77 -29.39
C ARG A 274 -50.70 16.19 -29.54
N ILE A 275 -49.84 17.21 -29.52
CA ILE A 275 -50.23 18.61 -29.75
C ILE A 275 -50.84 18.76 -31.14
N THR A 276 -50.19 18.25 -32.18
CA THR A 276 -50.65 18.29 -33.56
C THR A 276 -52.02 17.63 -33.69
N LEU A 277 -52.22 16.45 -33.12
CA LEU A 277 -53.49 15.73 -33.13
C LEU A 277 -54.63 16.53 -32.43
N LEU A 278 -54.37 17.11 -31.28
CA LEU A 278 -55.31 17.91 -30.51
C LEU A 278 -55.73 19.18 -31.31
N GLN A 279 -54.79 19.82 -31.99
CA GLN A 279 -55.08 20.97 -32.87
C GLN A 279 -55.97 20.57 -34.04
N GLU A 280 -55.70 19.42 -34.68
CA GLU A 280 -56.60 18.89 -35.76
C GLU A 280 -58.00 18.62 -35.26
N LEU A 281 -58.18 17.97 -34.11
CA LEU A 281 -59.44 17.66 -33.49
C LEU A 281 -60.27 18.94 -33.14
N LEU A 282 -59.56 20.01 -32.79
CA LEU A 282 -60.16 21.31 -32.51
C LEU A 282 -60.44 22.16 -33.76
N GLY A 283 -60.00 21.70 -34.93
CA GLY A 283 -60.12 22.45 -36.19
C GLY A 283 -59.17 23.65 -36.28
N ILE A 284 -58.10 23.62 -35.50
CA ILE A 284 -57.02 24.61 -35.49
C ILE A 284 -55.94 24.16 -36.46
N ARG A 285 -55.32 25.09 -37.18
CA ARG A 285 -54.15 24.73 -38.02
C ARG A 285 -53.07 24.02 -37.20
N PRO A 286 -52.68 22.80 -37.61
CA PRO A 286 -51.59 22.10 -36.88
C PRO A 286 -50.26 22.84 -36.92
N SER A 287 -49.57 22.94 -35.78
CA SER A 287 -48.25 23.50 -35.70
C SER A 287 -47.23 22.57 -36.35
N THR A 288 -46.31 23.11 -37.11
CA THR A 288 -45.20 22.35 -37.69
C THR A 288 -44.16 22.02 -36.64
N MET A 289 -43.33 20.97 -36.89
CA MET A 289 -42.21 20.61 -36.03
C MET A 289 -41.23 21.76 -35.82
N ALA A 290 -41.04 22.61 -36.85
CA ALA A 290 -40.15 23.78 -36.78
C ALA A 290 -40.72 24.87 -35.87
N GLU A 291 -42.02 25.07 -35.86
CA GLU A 291 -42.70 26.05 -34.97
C GLU A 291 -42.63 25.61 -33.51
N LEU A 292 -42.66 24.31 -33.24
CA LEU A 292 -42.59 23.75 -31.88
C LEU A 292 -41.15 23.47 -31.40
N ALA A 293 -40.15 23.58 -32.25
CA ALA A 293 -38.75 23.26 -31.91
C ALA A 293 -38.18 24.15 -30.81
N GLY A 294 -38.61 25.42 -30.72
CA GLY A 294 -38.16 26.41 -29.76
C GLY A 294 -38.79 26.30 -28.36
N TYR A 295 -39.83 25.48 -28.19
CA TYR A 295 -40.51 25.33 -26.90
C TYR A 295 -39.80 24.34 -25.99
N ASP A 296 -39.68 24.68 -24.71
CA ASP A 296 -39.17 23.77 -23.69
C ASP A 296 -40.26 22.73 -23.28
N GLU A 297 -39.86 21.79 -22.43
CA GLU A 297 -40.69 20.67 -22.01
C GLU A 297 -41.93 21.15 -21.20
N THR A 298 -41.78 22.20 -20.40
CA THR A 298 -42.84 22.81 -19.59
C THR A 298 -43.88 23.47 -20.52
N GLN A 299 -43.42 24.28 -21.47
CA GLN A 299 -44.25 24.95 -22.44
C GLN A 299 -45.08 23.97 -23.33
N LEU A 300 -44.43 22.84 -23.72
CA LEU A 300 -45.14 21.79 -24.46
C LEU A 300 -46.19 21.08 -23.61
N ASN A 301 -45.96 20.89 -22.33
CA ASN A 301 -46.95 20.33 -21.40
C ASN A 301 -48.13 21.30 -21.23
N ASP A 302 -47.86 22.57 -20.95
CA ASP A 302 -48.89 23.61 -20.76
C ASP A 302 -49.77 23.72 -22.03
N MET A 303 -49.17 23.71 -23.22
CA MET A 303 -49.90 23.71 -24.49
C MET A 303 -50.75 22.47 -24.65
N THR A 304 -50.25 21.29 -24.27
CA THR A 304 -51.00 20.03 -24.33
C THR A 304 -52.22 20.09 -23.42
N ASP A 305 -52.08 20.58 -22.19
CA ASP A 305 -53.14 20.66 -21.20
C ASP A 305 -54.22 21.68 -21.62
N GLN A 306 -53.81 22.83 -22.11
CA GLN A 306 -54.74 23.86 -22.66
C GLN A 306 -55.59 23.33 -23.81
N LEU A 307 -54.99 22.63 -24.79
CA LEU A 307 -55.70 22.05 -25.91
C LEU A 307 -56.65 20.93 -25.47
N GLN A 308 -56.27 20.12 -24.47
CA GLN A 308 -57.17 19.11 -23.91
C GLN A 308 -58.39 19.71 -23.20
N ASP A 309 -58.21 20.77 -22.43
CA ASP A 309 -59.31 21.45 -21.75
C ASP A 309 -60.27 22.12 -22.73
N GLN A 310 -59.77 22.70 -23.83
CA GLN A 310 -60.57 23.19 -24.91
C GLN A 310 -61.35 22.09 -25.57
N LEU A 311 -60.79 20.90 -25.79
CA LEU A 311 -61.53 19.78 -26.40
C LEU A 311 -62.61 19.26 -25.44
N ARG A 312 -62.33 19.18 -24.14
CA ARG A 312 -63.30 18.78 -23.10
C ARG A 312 -64.48 19.77 -22.99
N SER A 313 -64.23 21.05 -23.21
CA SER A 313 -65.29 22.09 -23.13
C SER A 313 -66.22 22.15 -24.37
N ARG A 314 -65.89 21.45 -25.47
CA ARG A 314 -66.67 21.36 -26.69
C ARG A 314 -67.56 20.11 -26.78
N GLY A 315 -67.39 19.16 -25.91
CA GLY A 315 -68.19 17.93 -25.81
C GLY A 315 -69.11 18.00 -24.63
#